data_f930094eb89db39e743378c3217deea2
#
_entry.id   f930094eb89db39e743378c3217deea2
#
_cell.length_a   1.000
_cell.length_b   1.000
_cell.length_c   1.000
_cell.angle_alpha   90.00
_cell.angle_beta   90.00
_cell.angle_gamma   90.00
#
_symmetry.space_group_name_H-M   'P 1'
#
loop_
_entity.id
_entity.type
_entity.pdbx_description
1 polymer ?
#
loop_
_entity_poly.entity_id
_entity_poly.type
_entity_poly.pdbx_seq_one_letter_code
_entity_poly.pdbx_strand_id
1 'polypeptide(L)'
;MNIKVRKWKDGEQAFLEDFLYEAIFIPEGVEAPSREIIQLPELQVYITDFGKKPDDICFLAEADGKVAGAVWVRVMEDYGHLEEGVPSFAISLYKEYRNQGIGTALMERMLQELSIRGYEKASLAVQKANYAVRMYQKVGFEIVGENEEEYLMMWRR
;
A
#
# COMPACT_ATOMS: atom_id res chain seq x y z
N MET A 1 17.46 13.94 6.63
CA MET A 1 17.32 12.55 6.21
C MET A 1 17.18 12.51 4.69
N ASN A 2 17.98 11.70 4.04
CA ASN A 2 17.96 11.58 2.58
C ASN A 2 16.98 10.47 2.17
N ILE A 3 15.90 10.85 1.51
CA ILE A 3 14.84 9.92 1.06
C ILE A 3 14.96 9.71 -0.44
N LYS A 4 14.96 8.44 -0.85
CA LYS A 4 14.97 8.06 -2.25
C LYS A 4 13.86 7.06 -2.51
N VAL A 5 12.99 7.33 -3.48
CA VAL A 5 11.95 6.40 -3.92
C VAL A 5 12.40 5.79 -5.24
N ARG A 6 12.40 4.48 -5.29
CA ARG A 6 12.87 3.75 -6.48
C ARG A 6 12.02 2.51 -6.75
N LYS A 7 12.06 2.03 -7.98
CA LYS A 7 11.43 0.75 -8.31
C LYS A 7 12.11 -0.40 -7.55
N TRP A 8 11.31 -1.40 -7.18
CA TRP A 8 11.85 -2.62 -6.60
C TRP A 8 12.66 -3.43 -7.62
N LYS A 9 13.51 -4.33 -7.13
CA LYS A 9 14.36 -5.20 -7.94
C LYS A 9 14.05 -6.65 -7.65
N ASP A 10 14.33 -7.53 -8.60
CA ASP A 10 14.23 -8.98 -8.37
C ASP A 10 15.03 -9.36 -7.14
N GLY A 11 14.45 -10.23 -6.32
CA GLY A 11 15.04 -10.64 -5.06
C GLY A 11 14.58 -9.82 -3.88
N GLU A 12 13.89 -8.71 -4.10
CA GLU A 12 13.37 -7.85 -3.02
C GLU A 12 11.96 -8.24 -2.59
N GLN A 13 11.38 -9.29 -3.17
CA GLN A 13 10.05 -9.76 -2.79
C GLN A 13 9.94 -10.06 -1.29
N ALA A 14 11.03 -10.47 -0.66
CA ALA A 14 11.04 -10.74 0.79
C ALA A 14 10.66 -9.52 1.62
N PHE A 15 10.97 -8.30 1.14
CA PHE A 15 10.53 -7.08 1.83
C PHE A 15 9.03 -6.98 1.92
N LEU A 16 8.30 -7.50 0.92
CA LEU A 16 6.85 -7.39 0.91
C LEU A 16 6.19 -8.17 2.05
N GLU A 17 6.82 -9.23 2.54
CA GLU A 17 6.33 -9.93 3.73
C GLU A 17 6.35 -9.00 4.95
N ASP A 18 7.47 -8.29 5.13
CA ASP A 18 7.58 -7.32 6.23
C ASP A 18 6.55 -6.22 6.09
N PHE A 19 6.42 -5.66 4.88
CA PHE A 19 5.51 -4.53 4.67
C PHE A 19 4.05 -4.97 4.67
N LEU A 20 3.74 -6.19 4.29
CA LEU A 20 2.40 -6.73 4.46
C LEU A 20 2.03 -6.77 5.95
N TYR A 21 2.94 -7.24 6.79
CA TYR A 21 2.73 -7.23 8.23
C TYR A 21 2.60 -5.81 8.78
N GLU A 22 3.49 -4.91 8.37
CA GLU A 22 3.46 -3.52 8.83
C GLU A 22 2.21 -2.76 8.35
N ALA A 23 1.56 -3.23 7.28
CA ALA A 23 0.33 -2.62 6.76
C ALA A 23 -0.91 -2.94 7.62
N ILE A 24 -0.83 -3.91 8.51
CA ILE A 24 -1.95 -4.27 9.38
C ILE A 24 -2.16 -3.14 10.38
N PHE A 25 -3.36 -2.54 10.34
CA PHE A 25 -3.71 -1.49 11.30
C PHE A 25 -3.95 -2.11 12.68
N ILE A 26 -3.27 -1.58 13.70
CA ILE A 26 -3.42 -2.03 15.08
C ILE A 26 -3.99 -0.87 15.88
N PRO A 27 -5.25 -0.98 16.35
CA PRO A 27 -5.85 0.07 17.18
C PRO A 27 -5.05 0.31 18.45
N GLU A 28 -5.11 1.53 18.97
CA GLU A 28 -4.44 1.88 20.21
C GLU A 28 -4.90 0.96 21.34
N GLY A 29 -3.97 0.46 22.14
CA GLY A 29 -4.23 -0.43 23.25
C GLY A 29 -4.44 -1.88 22.87
N VAL A 30 -4.38 -2.23 21.61
CA VAL A 30 -4.51 -3.60 21.12
C VAL A 30 -3.12 -4.18 20.88
N GLU A 31 -2.91 -5.42 21.30
CA GLU A 31 -1.67 -6.12 21.07
C GLU A 31 -1.50 -6.47 19.59
N ALA A 32 -0.27 -6.31 19.07
CA ALA A 32 0.04 -6.66 17.69
C ALA A 32 -0.14 -8.18 17.49
N PRO A 33 -0.74 -8.60 16.36
CA PRO A 33 -0.88 -10.04 16.08
C PRO A 33 0.47 -10.69 15.82
N SER A 34 0.51 -12.02 15.94
CA SER A 34 1.69 -12.79 15.54
C SER A 34 1.97 -12.58 14.04
N ARG A 35 3.25 -12.62 13.66
CA ARG A 35 3.66 -12.50 12.27
C ARG A 35 3.03 -13.59 11.37
N GLU A 36 2.64 -14.72 11.93
CA GLU A 36 1.97 -15.78 11.19
C GLU A 36 0.66 -15.34 10.53
N ILE A 37 0.07 -14.23 11.00
CA ILE A 37 -1.18 -13.72 10.44
C ILE A 37 -1.07 -13.44 8.95
N ILE A 38 0.13 -13.09 8.45
CA ILE A 38 0.32 -12.79 7.02
C ILE A 38 0.14 -14.04 6.14
N GLN A 39 0.10 -15.24 6.71
CA GLN A 39 -0.12 -16.47 5.95
C GLN A 39 -1.60 -16.68 5.61
N LEU A 40 -2.51 -15.90 6.18
CA LEU A 40 -3.92 -15.99 5.83
C LEU A 40 -4.13 -15.68 4.34
N PRO A 41 -4.98 -16.46 3.63
CA PRO A 41 -5.18 -16.25 2.19
C PRO A 41 -5.60 -14.82 1.83
N GLU A 42 -6.43 -14.18 2.63
CA GLU A 42 -6.91 -12.81 2.40
C GLU A 42 -5.79 -11.78 2.50
N LEU A 43 -4.67 -12.09 3.14
CA LEU A 43 -3.49 -11.25 3.19
C LEU A 43 -2.47 -11.67 2.14
N GLN A 44 -2.28 -12.97 1.94
CA GLN A 44 -1.33 -13.47 0.94
C GLN A 44 -1.66 -12.99 -0.47
N VAL A 45 -2.93 -12.74 -0.78
CA VAL A 45 -3.35 -12.28 -2.12
C VAL A 45 -2.60 -11.01 -2.52
N TYR A 46 -2.15 -10.21 -1.57
CA TYR A 46 -1.42 -8.95 -1.84
C TYR A 46 0.00 -9.20 -2.35
N ILE A 47 0.63 -10.33 -2.02
CA ILE A 47 2.05 -10.53 -2.28
C ILE A 47 2.41 -11.85 -2.96
N THR A 48 1.52 -12.83 -3.00
CA THR A 48 1.82 -14.15 -3.58
C THR A 48 2.24 -14.00 -5.04
N ASP A 49 3.43 -14.55 -5.37
CA ASP A 49 3.98 -14.50 -6.73
C ASP A 49 4.08 -13.07 -7.29
N PHE A 50 4.35 -12.10 -6.42
CA PHE A 50 4.43 -10.70 -6.84
C PHE A 50 5.51 -10.50 -7.91
N GLY A 51 5.16 -9.74 -8.94
CA GLY A 51 6.04 -9.42 -10.05
C GLY A 51 5.77 -10.23 -11.31
N LYS A 52 4.94 -11.27 -11.23
CA LYS A 52 4.65 -12.13 -12.40
C LYS A 52 3.59 -11.57 -13.33
N LYS A 53 2.76 -10.64 -12.83
CA LYS A 53 1.71 -10.01 -13.64
C LYS A 53 2.15 -8.62 -14.05
N PRO A 54 1.75 -8.14 -15.27
CA PRO A 54 2.15 -6.81 -15.73
C PRO A 54 1.62 -5.67 -14.85
N ASP A 55 0.52 -5.91 -14.12
CA ASP A 55 -0.05 -4.92 -13.21
C ASP A 55 0.59 -4.93 -11.83
N ASP A 56 1.54 -5.82 -11.57
CA ASP A 56 2.29 -5.85 -10.30
C ASP A 56 3.37 -4.78 -10.34
N ILE A 57 3.17 -3.68 -9.61
CA ILE A 57 4.09 -2.54 -9.58
C ILE A 57 4.43 -2.23 -8.14
N CYS A 58 5.71 -2.03 -7.85
CA CYS A 58 6.15 -1.73 -6.49
C CYS A 58 7.27 -0.69 -6.50
N PHE A 59 7.19 0.26 -5.57
CA PHE A 59 8.26 1.19 -5.27
C PHE A 59 8.69 1.03 -3.82
N LEU A 60 9.98 1.09 -3.58
CA LEU A 60 10.56 1.10 -2.25
C LEU A 60 11.07 2.49 -1.93
N ALA A 61 10.98 2.88 -0.67
CA ALA A 61 11.62 4.09 -0.17
C ALA A 61 12.85 3.71 0.63
N GLU A 62 13.95 4.40 0.37
CA GLU A 62 15.17 4.29 1.18
C GLU A 62 15.34 5.57 1.97
N ALA A 63 15.68 5.43 3.24
CA ALA A 63 16.04 6.53 4.12
C ALA A 63 17.50 6.34 4.50
N ASP A 64 18.36 7.25 4.07
CA ASP A 64 19.80 7.18 4.30
C ASP A 64 20.40 5.81 3.91
N GLY A 65 19.95 5.28 2.76
CA GLY A 65 20.43 4.01 2.22
C GLY A 65 19.78 2.74 2.76
N LYS A 66 18.84 2.85 3.69
CA LYS A 66 18.12 1.70 4.25
C LYS A 66 16.67 1.69 3.78
N VAL A 67 16.16 0.50 3.46
CA VAL A 67 14.76 0.36 3.04
C VAL A 67 13.86 0.73 4.22
N ALA A 68 12.98 1.71 4.01
CA ALA A 68 12.10 2.28 5.03
C ALA A 68 10.64 1.89 4.84
N GLY A 69 10.21 1.63 3.61
CA GLY A 69 8.83 1.34 3.31
C GLY A 69 8.60 0.94 1.87
N ALA A 70 7.38 0.58 1.57
CA ALA A 70 6.98 0.19 0.22
C ALA A 70 5.55 0.61 -0.08
N VAL A 71 5.30 0.88 -1.35
CA VAL A 71 3.96 0.99 -1.92
C VAL A 71 3.90 0.01 -3.08
N TRP A 72 2.81 -0.76 -3.15
CA TRP A 72 2.65 -1.66 -4.28
C TRP A 72 1.18 -1.76 -4.67
N VAL A 73 0.97 -2.14 -5.92
CA VAL A 73 -0.37 -2.33 -6.48
C VAL A 73 -0.41 -3.63 -7.24
N ARG A 74 -1.57 -4.22 -7.29
CA ARG A 74 -1.88 -5.33 -8.18
C ARG A 74 -3.38 -5.38 -8.43
N VAL A 75 -3.76 -5.98 -9.56
CA VAL A 75 -5.16 -6.21 -9.88
C VAL A 75 -5.57 -7.53 -9.24
N MET A 76 -6.45 -7.45 -8.26
CA MET A 76 -6.88 -8.63 -7.50
C MET A 76 -8.25 -8.39 -6.87
N GLU A 77 -8.87 -9.44 -6.36
CA GLU A 77 -10.06 -9.33 -5.56
C GLU A 77 -9.68 -9.27 -4.08
N ASP A 78 -9.82 -8.09 -3.49
CA ASP A 78 -9.53 -7.81 -2.09
C ASP A 78 -10.59 -6.86 -1.55
N TYR A 79 -10.39 -6.37 -0.33
CA TYR A 79 -11.31 -5.40 0.27
C TYR A 79 -11.35 -4.08 -0.49
N GLY A 80 -10.26 -3.72 -1.19
CA GLY A 80 -10.20 -2.49 -1.99
C GLY A 80 -10.69 -2.67 -3.42
N HIS A 81 -11.05 -3.90 -3.82
CA HIS A 81 -11.49 -4.16 -5.19
C HIS A 81 -12.90 -3.62 -5.42
N LEU A 82 -13.01 -2.64 -6.30
CA LEU A 82 -14.28 -1.99 -6.62
C LEU A 82 -14.73 -2.23 -8.06
N GLU A 83 -13.79 -2.41 -8.99
CA GLU A 83 -14.05 -2.60 -10.41
C GLU A 83 -12.98 -3.51 -11.03
N GLU A 84 -13.36 -4.24 -12.08
CA GLU A 84 -12.43 -5.08 -12.83
C GLU A 84 -11.29 -4.24 -13.43
N GLY A 85 -10.07 -4.75 -13.35
CA GLY A 85 -8.91 -4.11 -13.95
C GLY A 85 -8.39 -2.88 -13.20
N VAL A 86 -8.97 -2.53 -12.07
CA VAL A 86 -8.51 -1.42 -11.25
C VAL A 86 -7.50 -1.94 -10.23
N PRO A 87 -6.26 -1.42 -10.22
CA PRO A 87 -5.27 -1.88 -9.25
C PRO A 87 -5.63 -1.44 -7.83
N SER A 88 -5.34 -2.34 -6.89
CA SER A 88 -5.53 -2.10 -5.46
C SER A 88 -4.19 -1.74 -4.83
N PHE A 89 -4.17 -0.68 -4.02
CA PHE A 89 -2.99 -0.18 -3.32
C PHE A 89 -2.78 -0.88 -1.99
N ALA A 90 -1.50 -1.12 -1.68
CA ALA A 90 -1.04 -1.39 -0.33
C ALA A 90 0.19 -0.53 -0.07
N ILE A 91 0.34 -0.03 1.14
CA ILE A 91 1.48 0.79 1.52
C ILE A 91 1.75 0.61 3.01
N SER A 92 3.02 0.54 3.35
CA SER A 92 3.41 0.61 4.76
C SER A 92 4.88 1.03 4.90
N LEU A 93 5.22 1.40 6.13
CA LEU A 93 6.56 1.82 6.53
C LEU A 93 6.92 1.10 7.82
N TYR A 94 8.21 0.82 8.03
CA TYR A 94 8.66 0.45 9.36
C TYR A 94 8.34 1.59 10.33
N LYS A 95 8.02 1.26 11.58
CA LYS A 95 7.52 2.21 12.58
C LYS A 95 8.40 3.44 12.74
N GLU A 96 9.72 3.25 12.76
CA GLU A 96 10.67 4.35 12.99
C GLU A 96 10.67 5.40 11.87
N TYR A 97 10.07 5.08 10.72
CA TYR A 97 10.02 6.00 9.57
C TYR A 97 8.67 6.65 9.34
N ARG A 98 7.68 6.37 10.21
CA ARG A 98 6.33 6.92 10.06
C ARG A 98 6.28 8.40 10.43
N ASN A 99 5.27 9.09 9.89
CA ASN A 99 4.99 10.51 10.16
C ASN A 99 6.12 11.47 9.75
N GLN A 100 6.85 11.13 8.69
CA GLN A 100 7.97 11.93 8.19
C GLN A 100 7.83 12.28 6.70
N GLY A 101 6.64 12.07 6.12
CA GLY A 101 6.38 12.40 4.72
C GLY A 101 6.77 11.33 3.71
N ILE A 102 7.35 10.22 4.15
CA ILE A 102 7.81 9.15 3.24
C ILE A 102 6.61 8.46 2.58
N GLY A 103 5.54 8.21 3.33
CA GLY A 103 4.33 7.60 2.79
C GLY A 103 3.71 8.43 1.68
N THR A 104 3.66 9.74 1.86
CA THR A 104 3.16 10.66 0.83
C THR A 104 4.02 10.57 -0.43
N ALA A 105 5.34 10.57 -0.28
CA ALA A 105 6.26 10.46 -1.42
C ALA A 105 6.06 9.15 -2.19
N LEU A 106 5.88 8.03 -1.48
CA LEU A 106 5.60 6.74 -2.09
C LEU A 106 4.28 6.76 -2.86
N MET A 107 3.22 7.30 -2.26
CA MET A 107 1.90 7.38 -2.90
C MET A 107 1.96 8.23 -4.17
N GLU A 108 2.57 9.40 -4.10
CA GLU A 108 2.69 10.29 -5.24
C GLU A 108 3.47 9.64 -6.39
N ARG A 109 4.55 8.94 -6.07
CA ARG A 109 5.34 8.26 -7.10
C ARG A 109 4.54 7.14 -7.78
N MET A 110 3.78 6.35 -7.01
CA MET A 110 2.96 5.29 -7.59
C MET A 110 1.85 5.86 -8.46
N LEU A 111 1.18 6.93 -8.01
CA LEU A 111 0.12 7.56 -8.81
C LEU A 111 0.67 8.14 -10.11
N GLN A 112 1.87 8.71 -10.07
CA GLN A 112 2.56 9.18 -11.28
C GLN A 112 2.82 8.02 -12.24
N GLU A 113 3.30 6.89 -11.73
CA GLU A 113 3.57 5.71 -12.55
C GLU A 113 2.30 5.16 -13.19
N LEU A 114 1.21 5.09 -12.43
CA LEU A 114 -0.06 4.62 -12.94
C LEU A 114 -0.58 5.53 -14.06
N SER A 115 -0.44 6.84 -13.88
CA SER A 115 -0.84 7.82 -14.91
C SER A 115 -0.02 7.64 -16.19
N ILE A 116 1.29 7.45 -16.06
CA ILE A 116 2.19 7.23 -17.20
C ILE A 116 1.81 5.96 -17.96
N ARG A 117 1.42 4.90 -17.24
CA ARG A 117 1.03 3.64 -17.85
C ARG A 117 -0.41 3.61 -18.38
N GLY A 118 -1.17 4.69 -18.18
CA GLY A 118 -2.53 4.81 -18.71
C GLY A 118 -3.64 4.29 -17.81
N TYR A 119 -3.35 3.96 -16.56
CA TYR A 119 -4.39 3.61 -15.61
C TYR A 119 -5.18 4.86 -15.23
N GLU A 120 -6.50 4.75 -15.20
CA GLU A 120 -7.38 5.88 -14.90
C GLU A 120 -7.89 5.87 -13.47
N LYS A 121 -7.79 4.73 -12.79
CA LYS A 121 -8.33 4.55 -11.44
C LYS A 121 -7.41 3.65 -10.63
N ALA A 122 -7.46 3.82 -9.31
CA ALA A 122 -6.85 2.91 -8.34
C ALA A 122 -7.70 2.93 -7.07
N SER A 123 -7.69 1.85 -6.33
CA SER A 123 -8.53 1.72 -5.13
C SER A 123 -7.72 1.24 -3.94
N LEU A 124 -8.29 1.42 -2.76
CA LEU A 124 -7.75 0.88 -1.51
C LEU A 124 -8.87 0.73 -0.48
N ALA A 125 -8.61 -0.10 0.53
CA ALA A 125 -9.43 -0.18 1.72
C ALA A 125 -8.59 0.28 2.91
N VAL A 126 -9.19 1.03 3.83
CA VAL A 126 -8.48 1.56 4.99
C VAL A 126 -9.40 1.59 6.21
N GLN A 127 -8.86 1.21 7.37
CA GLN A 127 -9.60 1.30 8.63
C GLN A 127 -9.98 2.76 8.91
N LYS A 128 -11.24 3.00 9.30
CA LYS A 128 -11.74 4.35 9.59
C LYS A 128 -10.96 5.05 10.67
N ALA A 129 -10.46 4.29 11.64
CA ALA A 129 -9.67 4.84 12.75
C ALA A 129 -8.22 5.15 12.36
N ASN A 130 -7.79 4.73 11.17
CA ASN A 130 -6.43 4.97 10.70
C ASN A 130 -6.33 6.39 10.14
N TYR A 131 -5.50 7.23 10.74
CA TYR A 131 -5.35 8.61 10.27
C TYR A 131 -4.66 8.71 8.89
N ALA A 132 -4.16 7.62 8.33
CA ALA A 132 -3.68 7.59 6.94
C ALA A 132 -4.78 7.96 5.94
N VAL A 133 -6.06 7.86 6.32
CA VAL A 133 -7.18 8.34 5.50
C VAL A 133 -6.92 9.76 5.01
N ARG A 134 -6.40 10.63 5.87
CA ARG A 134 -6.10 12.04 5.51
C ARG A 134 -5.02 12.13 4.45
N MET A 135 -3.99 11.28 4.54
CA MET A 135 -2.93 11.23 3.55
C MET A 135 -3.50 10.80 2.20
N TYR A 136 -4.34 9.78 2.19
CA TYR A 136 -4.97 9.31 0.95
C TYR A 136 -5.83 10.38 0.31
N GLN A 137 -6.63 11.09 1.10
CA GLN A 137 -7.44 12.20 0.60
C GLN A 137 -6.57 13.31 0.02
N LYS A 138 -5.47 13.63 0.69
CA LYS A 138 -4.55 14.66 0.25
C LYS A 138 -3.91 14.36 -1.11
N VAL A 139 -3.64 13.09 -1.41
CA VAL A 139 -3.06 12.70 -2.70
C VAL A 139 -4.12 12.42 -3.77
N GLY A 140 -5.41 12.58 -3.45
CA GLY A 140 -6.48 12.54 -4.45
C GLY A 140 -7.45 11.38 -4.36
N PHE A 141 -7.37 10.55 -3.34
CA PHE A 141 -8.36 9.49 -3.13
C PHE A 141 -9.63 10.06 -2.51
N GLU A 142 -10.78 9.55 -2.94
CA GLU A 142 -12.08 9.90 -2.39
C GLU A 142 -12.73 8.67 -1.78
N ILE A 143 -13.50 8.87 -0.71
CA ILE A 143 -14.30 7.80 -0.11
C ILE A 143 -15.46 7.51 -1.05
N VAL A 144 -15.55 6.27 -1.52
CA VAL A 144 -16.63 5.84 -2.44
C VAL A 144 -17.53 4.78 -1.82
N GLY A 145 -17.17 4.24 -0.68
CA GLY A 145 -17.98 3.28 0.04
C GLY A 145 -17.44 3.06 1.44
N GLU A 146 -18.21 2.36 2.26
CA GLU A 146 -17.77 2.02 3.62
C GLU A 146 -18.56 0.84 4.17
N ASN A 147 -17.95 0.16 5.13
CA ASN A 147 -18.62 -0.79 6.00
C ASN A 147 -18.47 -0.28 7.45
N GLU A 148 -18.70 -1.12 8.45
CA GLU A 148 -18.61 -0.68 9.84
C GLU A 148 -17.22 -0.22 10.24
N GLU A 149 -16.19 -0.85 9.70
CA GLU A 149 -14.80 -0.64 10.13
C GLU A 149 -13.94 0.09 9.11
N GLU A 150 -14.28 0.03 7.83
CA GLU A 150 -13.41 0.48 6.75
C GLU A 150 -14.06 1.44 5.79
N TYR A 151 -13.24 2.33 5.22
CA TYR A 151 -13.57 3.09 4.02
C TYR A 151 -13.01 2.37 2.80
N LEU A 152 -13.78 2.40 1.71
CA LEU A 152 -13.29 2.06 0.38
C LEU A 152 -13.02 3.37 -0.34
N MET A 153 -11.83 3.54 -0.86
CA MET A 153 -11.41 4.79 -1.48
C MET A 153 -10.95 4.56 -2.90
N MET A 154 -11.14 5.56 -3.75
CA MET A 154 -10.75 5.49 -5.15
C MET A 154 -10.06 6.78 -5.57
N TRP A 155 -8.97 6.61 -6.32
CA TRP A 155 -8.29 7.68 -7.03
C TRP A 155 -8.67 7.60 -8.51
N ARG A 156 -8.90 8.77 -9.11
CA ARG A 156 -9.12 8.90 -10.55
C ARG A 156 -8.11 9.88 -11.11
N ARG A 157 -7.52 9.48 -12.22
CA ARG A 157 -6.56 10.32 -12.92
C ARG A 157 -7.20 11.60 -13.42
#